data_babeac05aff697e756e82b3d025caed2
#
_entry.id   babeac05aff697e756e82b3d025caed2
#
_cell.length_a   1.000
_cell.length_b   1.000
_cell.length_c   1.000
_cell.angle_alpha   90.00
_cell.angle_beta   90.00
_cell.angle_gamma   90.00
#
_symmetry.space_group_name_H-M   'P 1'
#
loop_
_entity.id
_entity.type
_entity.pdbx_description
1 polymer ?
#
loop_
_entity_poly.entity_id
_entity_poly.type
_entity_poly.pdbx_seq_one_letter_code
_entity_poly.pdbx_strand_id
1 'polypeptide(L)'
;MAVGNSLASRQQRTGLTAYLTQDAVRDQINKVVGGRNGSRFISSIVSAVQATPALQECTNSSILSAALLGESLNLSPSPQLGQYYLVPYDNRSKGAKEAQFQLGYKGYIQLATRSGQYKKLTVLAIKEGELVRFDPLNEEIEIRLIEDEEEREQAPAMGYYAMFEYTNGFRKALYLSLIHIWWQLWYWRNMRGSCARDLRTQAGRLRS
;
A
#
# COMPACT_ATOMS: atom_id res chain seq x y z
N MET A 1 16.29 -49.98 -11.90
CA MET A 1 15.71 -49.24 -10.78
C MET A 1 16.56 -47.99 -10.55
N ALA A 2 16.10 -46.85 -11.06
CA ALA A 2 16.78 -45.57 -10.87
C ALA A 2 16.11 -44.86 -9.69
N VAL A 3 16.80 -44.72 -8.59
CA VAL A 3 16.37 -43.94 -7.43
C VAL A 3 16.61 -42.47 -7.79
N GLY A 4 15.53 -41.76 -8.11
CA GLY A 4 15.56 -40.34 -8.31
C GLY A 4 15.87 -39.64 -7.00
N ASN A 5 17.10 -39.13 -6.89
CA ASN A 5 17.56 -38.34 -5.76
C ASN A 5 16.98 -36.90 -5.88
N SER A 6 15.76 -36.69 -5.43
CA SER A 6 15.18 -35.35 -5.26
C SER A 6 15.76 -34.73 -3.99
N LEU A 7 17.01 -34.31 -4.06
CA LEU A 7 17.54 -33.30 -3.16
C LEU A 7 16.90 -31.94 -3.50
N ALA A 8 15.64 -31.80 -3.12
CA ALA A 8 15.07 -30.48 -2.92
C ALA A 8 15.96 -29.80 -1.89
N SER A 9 16.77 -28.87 -2.33
CA SER A 9 17.63 -28.05 -1.48
C SER A 9 16.73 -27.37 -0.46
N ARG A 10 16.69 -27.95 0.74
CA ARG A 10 16.13 -27.32 1.93
C ARG A 10 17.05 -26.14 2.23
N GLN A 11 16.81 -25.03 1.53
CA GLN A 11 17.51 -23.79 1.77
C GLN A 11 17.34 -23.48 3.26
N GLN A 12 18.38 -23.72 4.04
CA GLN A 12 18.42 -23.38 5.46
C GLN A 12 18.02 -21.92 5.55
N ARG A 13 16.84 -21.65 6.13
CA ARG A 13 16.37 -20.28 6.38
C ARG A 13 17.31 -19.70 7.42
N THR A 14 18.37 -19.06 6.98
CA THR A 14 19.18 -18.20 7.84
C THR A 14 18.23 -17.15 8.40
N GLY A 15 18.27 -16.97 9.73
CA GLY A 15 17.41 -15.96 10.35
C GLY A 15 17.62 -14.60 9.68
N LEU A 16 16.58 -13.79 9.57
CA LEU A 16 16.63 -12.50 8.88
C LEU A 16 17.82 -11.64 9.34
N THR A 17 18.06 -11.57 10.64
CA THR A 17 19.19 -10.80 11.21
C THR A 17 20.53 -11.32 10.70
N ALA A 18 20.74 -12.63 10.67
CA ALA A 18 21.96 -13.24 10.14
C ALA A 18 22.12 -13.00 8.64
N TYR A 19 21.03 -12.98 7.88
CA TYR A 19 21.03 -12.62 6.46
C TYR A 19 21.44 -11.16 6.24
N LEU A 20 20.82 -10.22 6.98
CA LEU A 20 21.08 -8.79 6.83
C LEU A 20 22.47 -8.36 7.31
N THR A 21 23.15 -9.17 8.12
CA THR A 21 24.51 -8.91 8.60
C THR A 21 25.61 -9.52 7.73
N GLN A 22 25.27 -10.28 6.68
CA GLN A 22 26.25 -10.78 5.71
C GLN A 22 26.94 -9.62 4.99
N ASP A 23 28.26 -9.68 4.80
CA ASP A 23 29.05 -8.58 4.25
C ASP A 23 28.52 -8.11 2.88
N ALA A 24 28.21 -9.03 1.98
CA ALA A 24 27.66 -8.71 0.67
C ALA A 24 26.30 -7.98 0.75
N VAL A 25 25.44 -8.35 1.71
CA VAL A 25 24.14 -7.73 1.92
C VAL A 25 24.31 -6.35 2.57
N ARG A 26 25.20 -6.23 3.55
CA ARG A 26 25.55 -4.95 4.19
C ARG A 26 26.11 -3.96 3.18
N ASP A 27 26.96 -4.39 2.29
CA ASP A 27 27.50 -3.54 1.22
C ASP A 27 26.40 -3.05 0.27
N GLN A 28 25.46 -3.91 -0.08
CA GLN A 28 24.30 -3.52 -0.85
C GLN A 28 23.43 -2.49 -0.11
N ILE A 29 23.16 -2.70 1.16
CA ILE A 29 22.42 -1.76 2.01
C ILE A 29 23.17 -0.42 2.08
N ASN A 30 24.46 -0.45 2.36
CA ASN A 30 25.27 0.76 2.52
C ASN A 30 25.36 1.60 1.24
N LYS A 31 25.30 0.97 0.05
CA LYS A 31 25.26 1.67 -1.24
C LYS A 31 23.98 2.50 -1.43
N VAL A 32 22.86 2.03 -0.87
CA VAL A 32 21.54 2.69 -1.02
C VAL A 32 21.29 3.67 0.13
N VAL A 33 21.56 3.24 1.36
CA VAL A 33 21.20 3.97 2.59
C VAL A 33 22.28 4.97 3.02
N GLY A 34 23.50 4.76 2.58
CA GLY A 34 24.70 5.45 3.07
C GLY A 34 25.20 4.82 4.39
N GLY A 35 26.51 4.65 4.50
CA GLY A 35 27.16 3.82 5.53
C GLY A 35 26.81 4.17 6.99
N ARG A 36 26.49 5.44 7.29
CA ARG A 36 26.10 5.86 8.65
C ARG A 36 24.71 5.39 9.08
N ASN A 37 23.80 5.15 8.13
CA ASN A 37 22.40 4.81 8.41
C ASN A 37 22.12 3.31 8.26
N GLY A 38 23.06 2.51 7.76
CA GLY A 38 22.87 1.08 7.50
C GLY A 38 22.41 0.30 8.73
N SER A 39 23.04 0.51 9.89
CA SER A 39 22.66 -0.18 11.13
C SER A 39 21.25 0.20 11.61
N ARG A 40 20.88 1.48 11.49
CA ARG A 40 19.53 1.96 11.82
C ARG A 40 18.49 1.34 10.89
N PHE A 41 18.78 1.28 9.60
CA PHE A 41 17.91 0.66 8.59
C PHE A 41 17.70 -0.84 8.89
N ILE A 42 18.78 -1.60 9.18
CA ILE A 42 18.68 -3.01 9.55
C ILE A 42 17.79 -3.18 10.80
N SER A 43 18.01 -2.38 11.84
CA SER A 43 17.21 -2.44 13.07
C SER A 43 15.73 -2.14 12.81
N SER A 44 15.43 -1.19 11.93
CA SER A 44 14.04 -0.85 11.60
C SER A 44 13.33 -1.94 10.81
N ILE A 45 14.03 -2.65 9.90
CA ILE A 45 13.48 -3.82 9.20
C ILE A 45 13.21 -4.95 10.17
N VAL A 46 14.17 -5.26 11.06
CA VAL A 46 14.00 -6.33 12.06
C VAL A 46 12.79 -6.04 12.94
N SER A 47 12.64 -4.80 13.42
CA SER A 47 11.47 -4.37 14.19
C SER A 47 10.15 -4.52 13.42
N ALA A 48 10.13 -4.12 12.14
CA ALA A 48 8.93 -4.24 11.30
C ALA A 48 8.51 -5.70 11.10
N VAL A 49 9.48 -6.60 10.90
CA VAL A 49 9.22 -8.04 10.75
C VAL A 49 8.80 -8.68 12.07
N GLN A 50 9.36 -8.24 13.19
CA GLN A 50 8.91 -8.70 14.52
C GLN A 50 7.48 -8.27 14.83
N ALA A 51 7.09 -7.07 14.42
CA ALA A 51 5.73 -6.56 14.59
C ALA A 51 4.70 -7.27 13.71
N THR A 52 5.14 -7.94 12.63
CA THR A 52 4.26 -8.64 11.68
C THR A 52 4.72 -10.09 11.48
N PRO A 53 4.26 -11.04 12.32
CA PRO A 53 4.74 -12.44 12.29
C PRO A 53 4.64 -13.12 10.92
N ALA A 54 3.64 -12.80 10.12
CA ALA A 54 3.47 -13.34 8.77
C ALA A 54 4.64 -13.02 7.81
N LEU A 55 5.40 -11.97 8.08
CA LEU A 55 6.61 -11.64 7.30
C LEU A 55 7.78 -12.61 7.57
N GLN A 56 7.78 -13.31 8.71
CA GLN A 56 8.82 -14.29 9.01
C GLN A 56 8.78 -15.50 8.08
N GLU A 57 7.64 -15.72 7.41
CA GLU A 57 7.47 -16.78 6.42
C GLU A 57 7.93 -16.35 5.02
N CYS A 58 8.17 -15.06 4.81
CA CYS A 58 8.63 -14.53 3.53
C CYS A 58 10.13 -14.79 3.32
N THR A 59 10.55 -14.73 2.06
CA THR A 59 11.98 -14.83 1.72
C THR A 59 12.73 -13.60 2.18
N ASN A 60 13.92 -13.77 2.77
CA ASN A 60 14.74 -12.66 3.28
C ASN A 60 15.09 -11.66 2.17
N SER A 61 15.32 -12.14 0.94
CA SER A 61 15.61 -11.28 -0.21
C SER A 61 14.44 -10.39 -0.60
N SER A 62 13.19 -10.89 -0.53
CA SER A 62 12.01 -10.08 -0.82
C SER A 62 11.78 -9.01 0.24
N ILE A 63 12.00 -9.33 1.53
CA ILE A 63 11.93 -8.38 2.62
C ILE A 63 12.93 -7.25 2.41
N LEU A 64 14.19 -7.59 2.10
CA LEU A 64 15.22 -6.60 1.83
C LEU A 64 14.87 -5.73 0.62
N SER A 65 14.48 -6.34 -0.51
CA SER A 65 14.13 -5.60 -1.74
C SER A 65 12.97 -4.63 -1.50
N ALA A 66 11.92 -5.06 -0.81
CA ALA A 66 10.78 -4.21 -0.48
C ALA A 66 11.17 -3.07 0.49
N ALA A 67 12.05 -3.34 1.45
CA ALA A 67 12.54 -2.32 2.37
C ALA A 67 13.45 -1.29 1.68
N LEU A 68 14.35 -1.73 0.78
CA LEU A 68 15.21 -0.85 -0.01
C LEU A 68 14.40 0.08 -0.93
N LEU A 69 13.25 -0.40 -1.46
CA LEU A 69 12.34 0.45 -2.22
C LEU A 69 11.76 1.57 -1.35
N GLY A 70 11.35 1.27 -0.12
CA GLY A 70 10.89 2.28 0.84
C GLY A 70 11.99 3.29 1.17
N GLU A 71 13.22 2.82 1.37
CA GLU A 71 14.37 3.68 1.65
C GLU A 71 14.74 4.58 0.47
N SER A 72 14.63 4.09 -0.77
CA SER A 72 14.87 4.92 -1.97
C SER A 72 13.89 6.09 -2.05
N LEU A 73 12.71 5.96 -1.45
CA LEU A 73 11.74 7.04 -1.27
C LEU A 73 11.97 7.85 0.01
N ASN A 74 13.01 7.51 0.79
CA ASN A 74 13.31 8.07 2.10
C ASN A 74 12.08 8.02 3.05
N LEU A 75 11.48 6.82 3.14
CA LEU A 75 10.34 6.51 3.99
C LEU A 75 10.75 5.48 5.05
N SER A 76 10.11 5.52 6.22
CA SER A 76 10.38 4.59 7.31
C SER A 76 9.53 3.32 7.22
N PRO A 77 10.12 2.12 7.43
CA PRO A 77 9.38 0.85 7.49
C PRO A 77 8.57 0.68 8.78
N SER A 78 8.64 1.62 9.73
CA SER A 78 7.95 1.51 11.01
C SER A 78 6.43 1.50 10.80
N PRO A 79 5.72 0.41 11.19
CA PRO A 79 4.26 0.34 11.05
C PRO A 79 3.52 1.45 11.80
N GLN A 80 4.10 1.95 12.89
CA GLN A 80 3.55 3.04 13.70
C GLN A 80 3.51 4.37 12.94
N LEU A 81 4.51 4.62 12.08
CA LEU A 81 4.53 5.80 11.23
C LEU A 81 3.57 5.69 10.06
N GLY A 82 3.22 4.49 9.61
CA GLY A 82 2.26 4.25 8.54
C GLY A 82 2.67 4.82 7.18
N GLN A 83 3.99 5.03 6.96
CA GLN A 83 4.49 5.58 5.71
C GLN A 83 4.50 4.52 4.61
N TYR A 84 4.94 3.31 4.91
CA TYR A 84 4.76 2.14 4.06
C TYR A 84 4.70 0.86 4.90
N TYR A 85 4.23 -0.19 4.29
CA TYR A 85 4.10 -1.50 4.89
C TYR A 85 4.80 -2.56 4.05
N LEU A 86 5.34 -3.56 4.72
CA LEU A 86 5.75 -4.81 4.12
C LEU A 86 4.58 -5.77 4.23
N VAL A 87 4.03 -6.19 3.11
CA VAL A 87 2.84 -7.06 3.06
C VAL A 87 3.22 -8.43 2.55
N PRO A 88 2.96 -9.53 3.30
CA PRO A 88 3.22 -10.86 2.84
C PRO A 88 2.27 -11.24 1.70
N TYR A 89 2.82 -11.82 0.65
CA TYR A 89 2.11 -12.26 -0.55
C TYR A 89 2.52 -13.68 -0.93
N ASP A 90 1.54 -14.55 -1.21
CA ASP A 90 1.79 -15.90 -1.70
C ASP A 90 2.07 -15.90 -3.20
N ASN A 91 3.33 -16.00 -3.57
CA ASN A 91 3.72 -16.13 -4.97
C ASN A 91 3.63 -17.60 -5.42
N ARG A 92 2.47 -17.97 -5.97
CA ARG A 92 2.20 -19.33 -6.41
C ARG A 92 3.14 -19.82 -7.52
N SER A 93 3.61 -18.91 -8.37
CA SER A 93 4.53 -19.26 -9.47
C SER A 93 5.91 -19.63 -8.96
N LYS A 94 6.33 -19.08 -7.83
CA LYS A 94 7.63 -19.40 -7.18
C LYS A 94 7.49 -20.39 -6.02
N GLY A 95 6.25 -20.72 -5.61
CA GLY A 95 6.01 -21.59 -4.46
C GLY A 95 6.54 -21.02 -3.14
N ALA A 96 6.65 -19.70 -3.01
CA ALA A 96 7.23 -19.01 -1.86
C ALA A 96 6.42 -17.80 -1.46
N LYS A 97 6.42 -17.46 -0.16
CA LYS A 97 5.90 -16.20 0.33
C LYS A 97 6.94 -15.09 0.12
N GLU A 98 6.51 -13.98 -0.42
CA GLU A 98 7.35 -12.80 -0.69
C GLU A 98 6.77 -11.59 0.02
N ALA A 99 7.63 -10.73 0.55
CA ALA A 99 7.22 -9.44 1.07
C ALA A 99 7.09 -8.44 -0.09
N GLN A 100 5.98 -7.71 -0.13
CA GLN A 100 5.73 -6.65 -1.09
C GLN A 100 5.72 -5.29 -0.39
N PHE A 101 6.31 -4.31 -1.04
CA PHE A 101 6.20 -2.91 -0.62
C PHE A 101 4.80 -2.38 -0.92
N GLN A 102 4.16 -1.78 0.07
CA GLN A 102 2.89 -1.09 -0.09
C GLN A 102 2.99 0.30 0.54
N LEU A 103 2.88 1.33 -0.29
CA LEU A 103 2.91 2.72 0.19
C LEU A 103 1.65 3.01 1.01
N GLY A 104 1.84 3.51 2.24
CA GLY A 104 0.75 3.94 3.11
C GLY A 104 0.29 5.37 2.80
N TYR A 105 -0.92 5.73 3.25
CA TYR A 105 -1.45 7.08 3.01
C TYR A 105 -0.57 8.19 3.62
N LYS A 106 0.02 7.94 4.80
CA LYS A 106 0.98 8.88 5.42
C LYS A 106 2.26 9.02 4.60
N GLY A 107 2.66 7.96 3.87
CA GLY A 107 3.77 8.02 2.93
C GLY A 107 3.47 8.91 1.73
N TYR A 108 2.26 8.81 1.16
CA TYR A 108 1.82 9.73 0.11
C TYR A 108 1.84 11.18 0.57
N ILE A 109 1.30 11.46 1.77
CA ILE A 109 1.33 12.81 2.35
C ILE A 109 2.77 13.31 2.52
N GLN A 110 3.66 12.45 3.03
CA GLN A 110 5.08 12.78 3.23
C GLN A 110 5.78 13.11 1.90
N LEU A 111 5.52 12.32 0.86
CA LEU A 111 6.07 12.56 -0.48
C LEU A 111 5.51 13.86 -1.07
N ALA A 112 4.21 14.09 -0.96
CA ALA A 112 3.56 15.32 -1.41
C ALA A 112 4.14 16.55 -0.71
N THR A 113 4.27 16.52 0.62
CA THR A 113 4.83 17.62 1.41
C THR A 113 6.28 17.92 1.01
N ARG A 114 7.11 16.88 0.83
CA ARG A 114 8.52 17.05 0.42
C ARG A 114 8.70 17.56 -0.99
N SER A 115 7.74 17.31 -1.88
CA SER A 115 7.82 17.77 -3.27
C SER A 115 7.77 19.30 -3.39
N GLY A 116 7.21 20.00 -2.38
CA GLY A 116 7.01 21.45 -2.41
C GLY A 116 6.02 21.95 -3.48
N GLN A 117 5.36 21.04 -4.20
CA GLN A 117 4.45 21.40 -5.30
C GLN A 117 3.02 21.65 -4.83
N TYR A 118 2.65 21.13 -3.66
CA TYR A 118 1.30 21.25 -3.11
C TYR A 118 1.18 22.50 -2.24
N LYS A 119 0.27 23.40 -2.61
CA LYS A 119 -0.13 24.58 -1.82
C LYS A 119 -1.14 24.18 -0.75
N LYS A 120 -2.08 23.30 -1.11
CA LYS A 120 -3.13 22.82 -0.21
C LYS A 120 -3.45 21.35 -0.48
N LEU A 121 -3.64 20.59 0.58
CA LEU A 121 -4.14 19.21 0.55
C LEU A 121 -5.20 19.09 1.65
N THR A 122 -6.42 18.76 1.27
CA THR A 122 -7.55 18.67 2.20
C THR A 122 -8.25 17.34 1.99
N VAL A 123 -8.51 16.61 3.08
CA VAL A 123 -9.37 15.43 3.10
C VAL A 123 -10.37 15.61 4.24
N LEU A 124 -11.64 15.42 3.93
CA LEU A 124 -12.72 15.62 4.89
C LEU A 124 -13.81 14.57 4.70
N ALA A 125 -14.28 13.98 5.79
CA ALA A 125 -15.52 13.23 5.80
C ALA A 125 -16.70 14.22 5.79
N ILE A 126 -17.62 14.04 4.85
CA ILE A 126 -18.86 14.82 4.75
C ILE A 126 -19.92 14.06 5.51
N LYS A 127 -20.49 14.72 6.49
CA LYS A 127 -21.53 14.18 7.36
C LYS A 127 -22.92 14.43 6.78
N GLU A 128 -23.92 13.73 7.32
CA GLU A 128 -25.31 13.95 6.95
C GLU A 128 -25.71 15.41 7.22
N GLY A 129 -26.37 16.05 6.24
CA GLY A 129 -26.76 17.47 6.30
C GLY A 129 -25.68 18.48 5.93
N GLU A 130 -24.40 18.09 5.81
CA GLU A 130 -23.32 19.02 5.45
C GLU A 130 -23.22 19.33 3.95
N LEU A 131 -23.62 18.38 3.08
CA LEU A 131 -23.55 18.58 1.63
C LEU A 131 -24.70 19.45 1.14
N VAL A 132 -24.40 20.66 0.67
CA VAL A 132 -25.39 21.58 0.08
C VAL A 132 -25.55 21.32 -1.41
N ARG A 133 -24.43 21.24 -2.14
CA ARG A 133 -24.41 21.04 -3.59
C ARG A 133 -23.13 20.31 -4.02
N PHE A 134 -23.26 19.46 -5.02
CA PHE A 134 -22.13 18.90 -5.74
C PHE A 134 -22.37 18.97 -7.24
N ASP A 135 -21.44 19.59 -7.96
CA ASP A 135 -21.42 19.65 -9.43
C ASP A 135 -20.26 18.77 -9.95
N PRO A 136 -20.58 17.57 -10.47
CA PRO A 136 -19.54 16.67 -10.94
C PRO A 136 -18.88 17.12 -12.25
N LEU A 137 -19.47 18.05 -13.00
CA LEU A 137 -18.92 18.54 -14.26
C LEU A 137 -17.82 19.58 -14.02
N ASN A 138 -18.06 20.49 -13.07
CA ASN A 138 -17.12 21.54 -12.71
C ASN A 138 -16.26 21.17 -11.50
N GLU A 139 -16.48 19.99 -10.91
CA GLU A 139 -15.80 19.52 -9.67
C GLU A 139 -15.97 20.50 -8.49
N GLU A 140 -17.11 21.21 -8.47
CA GLU A 140 -17.45 22.16 -7.43
C GLU A 140 -18.29 21.48 -6.35
N ILE A 141 -17.95 21.76 -5.10
CA ILE A 141 -18.68 21.29 -3.94
C ILE A 141 -18.92 22.44 -2.99
N GLU A 142 -20.16 22.55 -2.53
CA GLU A 142 -20.56 23.46 -1.49
C GLU A 142 -20.96 22.69 -0.23
N ILE A 143 -20.28 22.97 0.87
CA ILE A 143 -20.41 22.27 2.14
C ILE A 143 -20.67 23.29 3.22
N ARG A 144 -21.65 23.03 4.08
CA ARG A 144 -21.87 23.74 5.33
C ARG A 144 -21.59 22.78 6.48
N LEU A 145 -20.49 22.96 7.15
CA LEU A 145 -20.13 22.14 8.29
C LEU A 145 -21.10 22.37 9.45
N ILE A 146 -21.40 21.30 10.19
CA ILE A 146 -22.10 21.39 11.47
C ILE A 146 -21.17 22.13 12.43
N GLU A 147 -21.67 23.20 13.06
CA GLU A 147 -20.88 24.08 13.92
C GLU A 147 -20.52 23.42 15.26
N ASP A 148 -21.41 22.57 15.78
CA ASP A 148 -21.17 21.82 17.00
C ASP A 148 -20.34 20.58 16.69
N GLU A 149 -19.15 20.48 17.30
CA GLU A 149 -18.18 19.42 17.04
C GLU A 149 -18.67 18.05 17.60
N GLU A 150 -19.40 18.05 18.73
CA GLU A 150 -19.92 16.80 19.31
C GLU A 150 -21.08 16.25 18.46
N GLU A 151 -21.97 17.14 17.99
CA GLU A 151 -23.04 16.78 17.07
C GLU A 151 -22.46 16.26 15.76
N ARG A 152 -21.44 16.92 15.25
CA ARG A 152 -20.77 16.54 14.00
C ARG A 152 -20.08 15.17 14.12
N GLU A 153 -19.44 14.86 15.23
CA GLU A 153 -18.82 13.56 15.44
C GLU A 153 -19.85 12.41 15.44
N GLN A 154 -21.01 12.64 16.03
CA GLN A 154 -22.10 11.64 16.11
C GLN A 154 -22.83 11.48 14.77
N ALA A 155 -22.84 12.48 13.91
CA ALA A 155 -23.50 12.43 12.62
C ALA A 155 -22.85 11.38 11.69
N PRO A 156 -23.65 10.56 10.97
CA PRO A 156 -23.11 9.55 10.06
C PRO A 156 -22.37 10.20 8.88
N ALA A 157 -21.28 9.56 8.44
CA ALA A 157 -20.57 9.99 7.24
C ALA A 157 -21.36 9.58 5.99
N MET A 158 -21.63 10.53 5.10
CA MET A 158 -22.31 10.31 3.82
C MET A 158 -21.35 10.16 2.65
N GLY A 159 -20.12 10.65 2.80
CA GLY A 159 -19.11 10.57 1.78
C GLY A 159 -17.78 11.16 2.23
N TYR A 160 -16.85 11.20 1.30
CA TYR A 160 -15.53 11.76 1.52
C TYR A 160 -15.21 12.77 0.43
N TYR A 161 -14.67 13.90 0.85
CA TYR A 161 -14.16 14.94 -0.01
C TYR A 161 -12.63 14.95 0.08
N ALA A 162 -11.98 15.00 -1.08
CA ALA A 162 -10.54 15.20 -1.18
C ALA A 162 -10.24 16.29 -2.19
N MET A 163 -9.32 17.17 -1.87
CA MET A 163 -8.91 18.25 -2.75
C MET A 163 -7.41 18.50 -2.60
N PHE A 164 -6.78 18.78 -3.73
CA PHE A 164 -5.44 19.34 -3.72
C PHE A 164 -5.36 20.57 -4.64
N GLU A 165 -4.46 21.46 -4.29
CA GLU A 165 -4.09 22.64 -5.06
C GLU A 165 -2.57 22.69 -5.17
N TYR A 166 -2.06 22.81 -6.38
CA TYR A 166 -0.65 23.02 -6.64
C TYR A 166 -0.25 24.48 -6.51
N THR A 167 1.05 24.73 -6.36
CA THR A 167 1.63 26.10 -6.31
C THR A 167 1.40 26.88 -7.60
N ASN A 168 1.22 26.20 -8.75
CA ASN A 168 0.88 26.80 -10.03
C ASN A 168 -0.60 27.15 -10.19
N GLY A 169 -1.43 26.94 -9.15
CA GLY A 169 -2.86 27.23 -9.16
C GLY A 169 -3.74 26.09 -9.71
N PHE A 170 -3.17 25.01 -10.24
CA PHE A 170 -3.98 23.85 -10.63
C PHE A 170 -4.64 23.23 -9.40
N ARG A 171 -5.96 23.03 -9.50
CA ARG A 171 -6.78 22.46 -8.44
C ARG A 171 -7.56 21.26 -8.96
N LYS A 172 -7.64 20.22 -8.15
CA LYS A 172 -8.51 19.05 -8.39
C LYS A 172 -9.28 18.73 -7.12
N ALA A 173 -10.57 18.52 -7.26
CA ALA A 173 -11.42 18.09 -6.17
C ALA A 173 -12.15 16.80 -6.55
N LEU A 174 -12.39 15.94 -5.57
CA LEU A 174 -13.11 14.70 -5.71
C LEU A 174 -14.06 14.53 -4.54
N TYR A 175 -15.31 14.22 -4.83
CA TYR A 175 -16.28 13.78 -3.83
C TYR A 175 -16.71 12.34 -4.13
N LEU A 176 -16.64 11.49 -3.13
CA LEU A 176 -17.05 10.08 -3.19
C LEU A 176 -18.14 9.85 -2.15
N SER A 177 -19.39 9.68 -2.59
CA SER A 177 -20.44 9.23 -1.69
C SER A 177 -20.23 7.78 -1.29
N LEU A 178 -20.70 7.38 -0.10
CA LEU A 178 -20.64 5.98 0.36
C LEU A 178 -21.41 5.05 -0.59
N ILE A 179 -22.50 5.51 -1.19
CA ILE A 179 -23.27 4.75 -2.19
C ILE A 179 -22.41 4.43 -3.41
N HIS A 180 -21.61 5.39 -3.91
CA HIS A 180 -20.69 5.16 -5.03
C HIS A 180 -19.59 4.15 -4.66
N ILE A 181 -19.04 4.24 -3.45
CA ILE A 181 -18.03 3.31 -2.96
C ILE A 181 -18.60 1.89 -2.89
N TRP A 182 -19.80 1.73 -2.32
CA TRP A 182 -20.50 0.45 -2.24
C TRP A 182 -20.81 -0.13 -3.62
N TRP A 183 -21.28 0.71 -4.56
CA TRP A 183 -21.59 0.29 -5.92
C TRP A 183 -20.33 -0.15 -6.68
N GLN A 184 -19.22 0.58 -6.56
CA GLN A 184 -17.94 0.19 -7.15
C GLN A 184 -17.42 -1.13 -6.57
N LEU A 185 -17.45 -1.31 -5.25
CA LEU A 185 -17.04 -2.56 -4.60
C LEU A 185 -17.92 -3.74 -5.02
N TRP A 186 -19.23 -3.53 -5.13
CA TRP A 186 -20.18 -4.54 -5.62
C TRP A 186 -19.90 -4.89 -7.07
N TYR A 187 -19.69 -3.89 -7.94
CA TYR A 187 -19.36 -4.06 -9.36
C TYR A 187 -18.06 -4.85 -9.54
N TRP A 188 -16.99 -4.47 -8.86
CA TRP A 188 -15.71 -5.20 -8.90
C TRP A 188 -15.81 -6.65 -8.41
N ARG A 189 -16.61 -6.88 -7.37
CA ARG A 189 -16.83 -8.24 -6.84
C ARG A 189 -17.58 -9.11 -7.84
N ASN A 190 -18.57 -8.56 -8.53
CA ASN A 190 -19.38 -9.31 -9.51
C ASN A 190 -18.67 -9.49 -10.86
N MET A 191 -17.89 -8.50 -11.32
CA MET A 191 -17.11 -8.61 -12.55
C MET A 191 -16.02 -9.69 -12.48
N ARG A 192 -15.37 -9.90 -11.35
CA ARG A 192 -14.40 -11.00 -11.19
C ARG A 192 -15.04 -12.38 -11.38
N GLY A 193 -16.31 -12.54 -11.05
CA GLY A 193 -17.06 -13.78 -11.27
C GLY A 193 -17.52 -14.00 -12.71
N SER A 194 -17.76 -12.93 -13.47
CA SER A 194 -18.18 -12.96 -14.87
C SER A 194 -17.02 -13.25 -15.82
N CYS A 195 -15.91 -12.54 -15.66
CA CYS A 195 -14.73 -12.70 -16.53
C CYS A 195 -14.11 -14.11 -16.44
N ALA A 196 -14.15 -14.74 -15.25
CA ALA A 196 -13.68 -16.11 -15.08
C ALA A 196 -14.60 -17.16 -15.72
N ARG A 197 -15.88 -16.85 -15.93
CA ARG A 197 -16.84 -17.72 -16.62
C ARG A 197 -16.71 -17.61 -18.14
N ASP A 198 -16.56 -16.40 -18.68
CA ASP A 198 -16.43 -16.18 -20.12
C ASP A 198 -15.14 -16.81 -20.70
N LEU A 199 -14.03 -16.73 -19.97
CA LEU A 199 -12.78 -17.38 -20.39
C LEU A 199 -12.88 -18.91 -20.42
N ARG A 200 -13.67 -19.54 -19.54
CA ARG A 200 -13.91 -21.00 -19.58
C ARG A 200 -14.81 -21.40 -20.75
N THR A 201 -15.76 -20.56 -21.11
CA THR A 201 -16.70 -20.84 -22.23
C THR A 201 -16.00 -20.66 -23.57
N GLN A 202 -15.09 -19.70 -23.70
CA GLN A 202 -14.28 -19.53 -24.92
C GLN A 202 -13.22 -20.64 -25.08
N ALA A 203 -12.58 -21.08 -24.01
CA ALA A 203 -11.63 -22.19 -24.06
C ALA A 203 -12.29 -23.55 -24.41
N GLY A 204 -13.57 -23.70 -24.10
CA GLY A 204 -14.38 -24.88 -24.53
C GLY A 204 -14.74 -24.90 -25.98
N ARG A 205 -14.92 -23.73 -26.64
CA ARG A 205 -15.27 -23.62 -28.09
C ARG A 205 -14.08 -23.77 -29.03
N LEU A 206 -12.84 -23.68 -28.51
CA LEU A 206 -11.62 -23.87 -29.31
C LEU A 206 -11.12 -25.33 -29.30
N ARG A 207 -11.84 -26.26 -28.65
CA ARG A 207 -11.52 -27.68 -28.57
C ARG A 207 -12.55 -28.59 -29.25
N SER A 208 -13.57 -28.02 -29.86
CA SER A 208 -14.49 -28.72 -30.77
C SER A 208 -14.22 -28.27 -32.22
#